data_f1484d10bb6debf48fbccbb668a24e6c
#
_entry.id   f1484d10bb6debf48fbccbb668a24e6c
#
_cell.length_a   1.000
_cell.length_b   1.000
_cell.length_c   1.000
_cell.angle_alpha   90.00
_cell.angle_beta   90.00
_cell.angle_gamma   90.00
#
_symmetry.space_group_name_H-M   'P 1'
#
loop_
_entity.id
_entity.type
_entity.pdbx_description
1 polymer ?
#
loop_
_entity_poly.entity_id
_entity_poly.type
_entity_poly.pdbx_seq_one_letter_code
_entity_poly.pdbx_strand_id
1 'polypeptide(L)'
;MLMKFDPSIFRAYDVRGIYGKTIDEEIMKKIGNAFGQLADTAEMPEASGCVVGWDVRGSSAPLAEAFVEGLTYSGHNALIIGQTPLAATVFAGWKRKFNSAYITASHLTKEWNGIKFFDENGVGFMQEENFKIRDIVGKNIYDKKSGGNTKNISNKDIITEYIEHVLSRVKPRNKLKIIIDCGNGAAGSLAPELFKKAGFEVDDIFTEPDGDFPNRLPDPAEDDLTELKKRVKNSYMGIAYDGDGDRLVAMDEKGRKLTPEQISYIILSELLKKEKGIVVANVECTKMIDDIAKKFSRKVERIPVGHTYMMQAVHEEKAAFGVERSGHYSIPLLVPFDDSIAISFYAACVLSKSSKRLSEIVDEMPAYPFIRLNFECDDREKFKIVERIKQKLKNEKSQNFKINDMDGVRADFENGWILIRASNTGPSIRLTIEAESEEKLGKLKKEFSEMLEEEIRKM
;
A
#
# COMPACT_ATOMS: atom_id res chain seq x y z
N MET A 1 -12.06 -33.69 -3.25
CA MET A 1 -13.35 -32.97 -3.45
C MET A 1 -12.94 -31.60 -3.96
N LEU A 2 -13.24 -31.24 -5.20
CA LEU A 2 -12.86 -29.93 -5.76
C LEU A 2 -13.48 -28.83 -4.89
N MET A 3 -12.68 -27.85 -4.49
CA MET A 3 -13.14 -26.71 -3.72
C MET A 3 -14.16 -25.92 -4.56
N LYS A 4 -15.29 -25.56 -3.96
CA LYS A 4 -16.28 -24.74 -4.65
C LYS A 4 -15.72 -23.32 -4.79
N PHE A 5 -15.69 -22.75 -6.00
CA PHE A 5 -15.27 -21.40 -6.25
C PHE A 5 -16.10 -20.39 -5.42
N ASP A 6 -15.41 -19.60 -4.61
CA ASP A 6 -15.99 -18.51 -3.83
C ASP A 6 -15.59 -17.17 -4.48
N PRO A 7 -16.51 -16.45 -5.15
CA PRO A 7 -16.18 -15.19 -5.80
C PRO A 7 -15.80 -14.06 -4.83
N SER A 8 -16.08 -14.21 -3.54
CA SER A 8 -15.79 -13.20 -2.51
C SER A 8 -14.29 -13.04 -2.23
N ILE A 9 -13.44 -13.98 -2.69
CA ILE A 9 -11.98 -13.84 -2.62
C ILE A 9 -11.47 -12.71 -3.52
N PHE A 10 -12.20 -12.33 -4.58
CA PHE A 10 -11.86 -11.22 -5.45
C PHE A 10 -12.30 -9.91 -4.79
N ARG A 11 -11.33 -9.13 -4.38
CA ARG A 11 -11.51 -7.82 -3.74
C ARG A 11 -11.32 -6.69 -4.76
N ALA A 12 -11.45 -5.45 -4.27
CA ALA A 12 -11.29 -4.27 -5.12
C ALA A 12 -9.89 -4.18 -5.77
N TYR A 13 -8.85 -4.67 -5.09
CA TYR A 13 -7.45 -4.44 -5.51
C TYR A 13 -6.62 -5.71 -5.60
N ASP A 14 -7.13 -6.84 -5.17
CA ASP A 14 -6.42 -8.12 -5.12
C ASP A 14 -7.38 -9.30 -5.00
N VAL A 15 -6.80 -10.49 -4.99
CA VAL A 15 -7.48 -11.73 -4.63
C VAL A 15 -6.93 -12.19 -3.29
N ARG A 16 -7.79 -12.45 -2.31
CA ARG A 16 -7.39 -12.94 -0.98
C ARG A 16 -8.33 -14.02 -0.45
N GLY A 17 -7.74 -15.06 0.08
CA GLY A 17 -8.48 -16.16 0.71
C GLY A 17 -7.69 -16.86 1.79
N ILE A 18 -8.34 -17.73 2.54
CA ILE A 18 -7.70 -18.63 3.50
C ILE A 18 -7.23 -19.86 2.73
N TYR A 19 -5.90 -20.12 2.78
CA TYR A 19 -5.30 -21.25 2.09
C TYR A 19 -5.88 -22.59 2.55
N GLY A 20 -6.20 -23.46 1.58
CA GLY A 20 -6.85 -24.74 1.82
C GLY A 20 -8.34 -24.65 2.18
N LYS A 21 -8.93 -23.42 2.25
CA LYS A 21 -10.37 -23.24 2.52
C LYS A 21 -11.09 -22.47 1.41
N THR A 22 -10.58 -21.34 0.99
CA THR A 22 -11.19 -20.48 -0.04
C THR A 22 -10.26 -20.22 -1.21
N ILE A 23 -8.97 -20.49 -1.07
CA ILE A 23 -7.97 -20.45 -2.14
C ILE A 23 -7.05 -21.67 -2.02
N ASP A 24 -6.74 -22.28 -3.16
CA ASP A 24 -5.84 -23.41 -3.33
C ASP A 24 -5.17 -23.36 -4.71
N GLU A 25 -4.34 -24.36 -5.01
CA GLU A 25 -3.60 -24.47 -6.27
C GLU A 25 -4.55 -24.60 -7.48
N GLU A 26 -5.68 -25.30 -7.33
CA GLU A 26 -6.65 -25.45 -8.41
C GLU A 26 -7.32 -24.12 -8.78
N ILE A 27 -7.69 -23.33 -7.78
CA ILE A 27 -8.25 -21.99 -7.98
C ILE A 27 -7.18 -21.06 -8.55
N MET A 28 -5.94 -21.11 -8.04
CA MET A 28 -4.85 -20.27 -8.51
C MET A 28 -4.46 -20.59 -9.96
N LYS A 29 -4.50 -21.84 -10.36
CA LYS A 29 -4.32 -22.26 -11.77
C LYS A 29 -5.39 -21.66 -12.68
N LYS A 30 -6.67 -21.66 -12.23
CA LYS A 30 -7.78 -21.00 -12.96
C LYS A 30 -7.54 -19.51 -13.08
N ILE A 31 -7.08 -18.86 -12.02
CA ILE A 31 -6.75 -17.44 -12.01
C ILE A 31 -5.63 -17.16 -13.00
N GLY A 32 -4.57 -17.97 -13.05
CA GLY A 32 -3.47 -17.82 -14.01
C GLY A 32 -3.93 -17.92 -15.46
N ASN A 33 -4.78 -18.89 -15.77
CA ASN A 33 -5.38 -19.03 -17.09
C ASN A 33 -6.29 -17.84 -17.46
N ALA A 34 -7.13 -17.40 -16.53
CA ALA A 34 -8.02 -16.25 -16.72
C ALA A 34 -7.24 -14.93 -16.91
N PHE A 35 -6.13 -14.76 -16.17
CA PHE A 35 -5.23 -13.63 -16.36
C PHE A 35 -4.63 -13.61 -17.77
N GLY A 36 -4.18 -14.75 -18.28
CA GLY A 36 -3.70 -14.86 -19.66
C GLY A 36 -4.77 -14.56 -20.69
N GLN A 37 -6.02 -15.03 -20.49
CA GLN A 37 -7.13 -14.67 -21.38
C GLN A 37 -7.41 -13.16 -21.38
N LEU A 38 -7.30 -12.49 -20.23
CA LEU A 38 -7.46 -11.05 -20.13
C LEU A 38 -6.34 -10.31 -20.86
N ALA A 39 -5.10 -10.81 -20.79
CA ALA A 39 -3.95 -10.24 -21.47
C ALA A 39 -4.05 -10.30 -23.01
N ASP A 40 -4.87 -11.20 -23.57
CA ASP A 40 -5.16 -11.27 -25.02
C ASP A 40 -6.16 -10.23 -25.49
N THR A 41 -6.80 -9.51 -24.56
CA THR A 41 -7.77 -8.47 -24.94
C THR A 41 -7.06 -7.16 -25.28
N ALA A 42 -7.70 -6.31 -26.09
CA ALA A 42 -7.17 -4.98 -26.43
C ALA A 42 -7.04 -4.03 -25.22
N GLU A 43 -7.50 -4.45 -24.06
CA GLU A 43 -7.45 -3.69 -22.80
C GLU A 43 -6.12 -3.85 -22.06
N MET A 44 -5.34 -4.91 -22.37
CA MET A 44 -3.98 -5.06 -21.88
C MET A 44 -3.02 -4.97 -23.07
N PRO A 45 -2.13 -3.96 -23.10
CA PRO A 45 -1.14 -3.86 -24.17
C PRO A 45 -0.31 -5.14 -24.28
N GLU A 46 0.28 -5.39 -25.46
CA GLU A 46 1.04 -6.58 -25.84
C GLU A 46 2.22 -6.89 -24.90
N ALA A 47 1.96 -7.05 -23.60
CA ALA A 47 2.96 -7.59 -22.69
C ALA A 47 3.18 -9.06 -23.02
N SER A 48 4.30 -9.36 -23.68
CA SER A 48 4.65 -10.72 -24.13
C SER A 48 4.89 -11.72 -22.97
N GLY A 49 4.61 -11.34 -21.70
CA GLY A 49 4.81 -12.18 -20.53
C GLY A 49 4.40 -11.54 -19.21
N CYS A 50 4.48 -12.35 -18.14
CA CYS A 50 4.24 -11.93 -16.78
C CYS A 50 5.44 -12.28 -15.89
N VAL A 51 5.91 -11.34 -15.08
CA VAL A 51 6.88 -11.59 -14.01
C VAL A 51 6.15 -12.11 -12.79
N VAL A 52 6.60 -13.23 -12.23
CA VAL A 52 5.96 -13.89 -11.09
C VAL A 52 6.94 -13.96 -9.91
N GLY A 53 6.53 -13.35 -8.80
CA GLY A 53 7.24 -13.42 -7.53
C GLY A 53 6.28 -13.72 -6.38
N TRP A 54 6.80 -13.96 -5.19
CA TRP A 54 6.00 -14.28 -4.03
C TRP A 54 6.67 -13.91 -2.71
N ASP A 55 5.85 -13.81 -1.66
CA ASP A 55 6.28 -13.54 -0.30
C ASP A 55 6.81 -14.80 0.44
N VAL A 56 7.05 -14.67 1.73
CA VAL A 56 7.69 -15.70 2.56
C VAL A 56 6.76 -16.83 3.04
N ARG A 57 5.45 -16.75 2.80
CA ARG A 57 4.47 -17.72 3.30
C ARG A 57 4.70 -19.11 2.71
N GLY A 58 4.56 -20.15 3.52
CA GLY A 58 4.75 -21.53 3.06
C GLY A 58 3.83 -21.97 1.91
N SER A 59 2.65 -21.32 1.79
CA SER A 59 1.71 -21.56 0.69
C SER A 59 2.00 -20.74 -0.58
N SER A 60 2.93 -19.76 -0.54
CA SER A 60 3.13 -18.85 -1.67
C SER A 60 3.80 -19.52 -2.86
N ALA A 61 4.81 -20.35 -2.65
CA ALA A 61 5.49 -21.06 -3.74
C ALA A 61 4.55 -22.05 -4.48
N PRO A 62 3.79 -22.95 -3.80
CA PRO A 62 2.82 -23.82 -4.48
C PRO A 62 1.75 -23.05 -5.27
N LEU A 63 1.24 -21.96 -4.71
CA LEU A 63 0.26 -21.12 -5.40
C LEU A 63 0.86 -20.40 -6.62
N ALA A 64 2.12 -19.95 -6.53
CA ALA A 64 2.84 -19.35 -7.67
C ALA A 64 3.04 -20.35 -8.80
N GLU A 65 3.44 -21.58 -8.48
CA GLU A 65 3.61 -22.66 -9.46
C GLU A 65 2.29 -22.95 -10.19
N ALA A 66 1.19 -23.04 -9.44
CA ALA A 66 -0.13 -23.27 -10.01
C ALA A 66 -0.60 -22.09 -10.89
N PHE A 67 -0.35 -20.85 -10.47
CA PHE A 67 -0.60 -19.66 -11.31
C PHE A 67 0.17 -19.72 -12.63
N VAL A 68 1.47 -20.01 -12.56
CA VAL A 68 2.36 -20.13 -13.74
C VAL A 68 1.86 -21.23 -14.68
N GLU A 69 1.44 -22.38 -14.14
CA GLU A 69 0.87 -23.45 -14.96
C GLU A 69 -0.38 -22.98 -15.72
N GLY A 70 -1.30 -22.29 -15.06
CA GLY A 70 -2.48 -21.73 -15.68
C GLY A 70 -2.16 -20.68 -16.75
N LEU A 71 -1.23 -19.77 -16.45
CA LEU A 71 -0.77 -18.73 -17.36
C LEU A 71 -0.12 -19.29 -18.62
N THR A 72 0.80 -20.24 -18.47
CA THR A 72 1.48 -20.85 -19.62
C THR A 72 0.54 -21.74 -20.44
N TYR A 73 -0.45 -22.35 -19.81
CA TYR A 73 -1.49 -23.10 -20.52
C TYR A 73 -2.35 -22.21 -21.43
N SER A 74 -2.51 -20.92 -21.10
CA SER A 74 -3.16 -19.93 -21.98
C SER A 74 -2.24 -19.32 -23.04
N GLY A 75 -0.99 -19.81 -23.16
CA GLY A 75 -0.04 -19.38 -24.18
C GLY A 75 0.90 -18.25 -23.82
N HIS A 76 0.85 -17.74 -22.57
CA HIS A 76 1.68 -16.61 -22.12
C HIS A 76 2.98 -17.06 -21.45
N ASN A 77 4.02 -16.25 -21.61
CA ASN A 77 5.30 -16.53 -20.97
C ASN A 77 5.30 -16.10 -19.49
N ALA A 78 5.98 -16.88 -18.66
CA ALA A 78 6.22 -16.57 -17.26
C ALA A 78 7.72 -16.39 -16.97
N LEU A 79 8.09 -15.25 -16.39
CA LEU A 79 9.42 -14.99 -15.83
C LEU A 79 9.34 -15.15 -14.31
N ILE A 80 9.90 -16.22 -13.79
CA ILE A 80 9.82 -16.58 -12.38
C ILE A 80 11.05 -16.04 -11.67
N ILE A 81 10.86 -15.12 -10.72
CA ILE A 81 11.94 -14.56 -9.89
C ILE A 81 12.00 -15.17 -8.48
N GLY A 82 10.96 -15.90 -8.08
CA GLY A 82 10.96 -16.59 -6.80
C GLY A 82 10.57 -15.70 -5.61
N GLN A 83 10.97 -16.13 -4.42
CA GLN A 83 10.73 -15.40 -3.19
C GLN A 83 11.55 -14.10 -3.16
N THR A 84 10.84 -12.96 -3.09
CA THR A 84 11.45 -11.62 -3.13
C THR A 84 10.45 -10.57 -2.61
N PRO A 85 10.84 -9.35 -2.23
CA PRO A 85 9.90 -8.28 -1.93
C PRO A 85 9.02 -7.93 -3.13
N LEU A 86 7.79 -7.48 -2.86
CA LEU A 86 6.85 -7.04 -3.90
C LEU A 86 7.50 -6.02 -4.85
N ALA A 87 8.19 -5.02 -4.29
CA ALA A 87 8.88 -3.98 -5.05
C ALA A 87 9.85 -4.54 -6.12
N ALA A 88 10.60 -5.61 -5.81
CA ALA A 88 11.53 -6.23 -6.76
C ALA A 88 10.78 -6.93 -7.90
N THR A 89 9.62 -7.56 -7.62
CA THR A 89 8.78 -8.19 -8.66
C THR A 89 8.23 -7.14 -9.63
N VAL A 90 7.61 -6.08 -9.09
CA VAL A 90 7.04 -5.00 -9.91
C VAL A 90 8.14 -4.26 -10.69
N PHE A 91 9.30 -4.03 -10.06
CA PHE A 91 10.48 -3.46 -10.74
C PHE A 91 10.92 -4.30 -11.93
N ALA A 92 10.99 -5.62 -11.77
CA ALA A 92 11.37 -6.52 -12.85
C ALA A 92 10.39 -6.49 -14.02
N GLY A 93 9.08 -6.41 -13.76
CA GLY A 93 8.04 -6.24 -14.77
C GLY A 93 8.15 -4.90 -15.48
N TRP A 94 8.20 -3.81 -14.74
CA TRP A 94 8.34 -2.46 -15.29
C TRP A 94 9.56 -2.31 -16.18
N LYS A 95 10.72 -2.81 -15.75
CA LYS A 95 11.97 -2.75 -16.55
C LYS A 95 11.92 -3.55 -17.84
N ARG A 96 11.14 -4.63 -17.85
CA ARG A 96 11.04 -5.56 -18.99
C ARG A 96 9.79 -5.32 -19.84
N LYS A 97 8.95 -4.37 -19.42
CA LYS A 97 7.64 -4.08 -20.03
C LYS A 97 6.72 -5.30 -20.04
N PHE A 98 6.70 -5.99 -18.90
CA PHE A 98 5.86 -7.14 -18.64
C PHE A 98 4.89 -6.81 -17.49
N ASN A 99 3.73 -7.41 -17.52
CA ASN A 99 2.86 -7.45 -16.36
C ASN A 99 3.55 -8.16 -15.19
N SER A 100 3.07 -7.93 -13.98
CA SER A 100 3.57 -8.63 -12.80
C SER A 100 2.43 -9.26 -12.02
N ALA A 101 2.69 -10.43 -11.47
CA ALA A 101 1.83 -11.14 -10.54
C ALA A 101 2.63 -11.46 -9.28
N TYR A 102 2.08 -11.10 -8.13
CA TYR A 102 2.78 -11.30 -6.87
C TYR A 102 1.89 -12.03 -5.86
N ILE A 103 2.33 -13.20 -5.43
CA ILE A 103 1.57 -14.07 -4.51
C ILE A 103 1.88 -13.65 -3.08
N THR A 104 0.84 -13.17 -2.38
CA THR A 104 0.93 -12.63 -1.03
C THR A 104 -0.44 -12.45 -0.39
N ALA A 105 -0.45 -12.26 0.92
CA ALA A 105 -1.55 -11.65 1.64
C ALA A 105 -1.09 -10.41 2.45
N SER A 106 0.09 -9.83 2.09
CA SER A 106 0.67 -8.63 2.70
C SER A 106 0.76 -8.76 4.23
N HIS A 107 0.01 -7.96 4.95
CA HIS A 107 0.02 -7.82 6.41
C HIS A 107 -0.89 -8.82 7.16
N LEU A 108 -1.62 -9.69 6.46
CA LEU A 108 -2.50 -10.67 7.10
C LEU A 108 -1.69 -11.83 7.72
N THR A 109 -2.31 -12.57 8.63
CA THR A 109 -1.71 -13.72 9.30
C THR A 109 -1.41 -14.87 8.33
N LYS A 110 -0.62 -15.84 8.77
CA LYS A 110 -0.04 -16.92 7.94
C LYS A 110 -1.05 -17.77 7.18
N GLU A 111 -2.29 -17.86 7.67
CA GLU A 111 -3.36 -18.67 7.06
C GLU A 111 -3.91 -18.05 5.77
N TRP A 112 -3.70 -16.76 5.58
CA TRP A 112 -4.13 -16.03 4.40
C TRP A 112 -3.09 -16.10 3.29
N ASN A 113 -3.59 -16.14 2.06
CA ASN A 113 -2.76 -15.91 0.88
C ASN A 113 -3.62 -15.32 -0.24
N GLY A 114 -2.99 -15.00 -1.37
CA GLY A 114 -3.68 -14.38 -2.50
C GLY A 114 -2.73 -13.99 -3.62
N ILE A 115 -3.17 -13.07 -4.46
CA ILE A 115 -2.39 -12.55 -5.57
C ILE A 115 -2.74 -11.09 -5.86
N LYS A 116 -1.71 -10.29 -6.15
CA LYS A 116 -1.80 -8.92 -6.66
C LYS A 116 -1.30 -8.88 -8.10
N PHE A 117 -1.95 -8.08 -8.94
CA PHE A 117 -1.58 -7.90 -10.34
C PHE A 117 -1.17 -6.47 -10.62
N PHE A 118 -0.21 -6.31 -11.52
CA PHE A 118 0.29 -5.01 -11.97
C PHE A 118 0.49 -5.03 -13.48
N ASP A 119 0.23 -3.90 -14.11
CA ASP A 119 0.53 -3.69 -15.52
C ASP A 119 2.03 -3.51 -15.78
N GLU A 120 2.42 -3.36 -17.05
CA GLU A 120 3.81 -3.14 -17.48
C GLU A 120 4.39 -1.78 -17.04
N ASN A 121 3.57 -0.88 -16.50
CA ASN A 121 3.99 0.39 -15.90
C ASN A 121 4.15 0.30 -14.37
N GLY A 122 3.75 -0.83 -13.78
CA GLY A 122 3.77 -1.08 -12.34
C GLY A 122 2.52 -0.55 -11.63
N VAL A 123 1.46 -0.19 -12.36
CA VAL A 123 0.18 0.21 -11.79
C VAL A 123 -0.63 -1.04 -11.42
N GLY A 124 -1.13 -1.09 -10.19
CA GLY A 124 -1.93 -2.22 -9.72
C GLY A 124 -3.30 -2.28 -10.41
N PHE A 125 -3.78 -3.50 -10.63
CA PHE A 125 -5.11 -3.72 -11.21
C PHE A 125 -6.20 -3.12 -10.34
N MET A 126 -7.16 -2.47 -11.01
CA MET A 126 -8.35 -1.93 -10.37
C MET A 126 -9.42 -3.01 -10.19
N GLN A 127 -10.49 -2.65 -9.53
CA GLN A 127 -11.62 -3.57 -9.29
C GLN A 127 -12.18 -4.17 -10.58
N GLU A 128 -12.21 -3.39 -11.64
CA GLU A 128 -12.75 -3.83 -12.92
C GLU A 128 -11.96 -4.99 -13.52
N GLU A 129 -10.62 -4.87 -13.59
CA GLU A 129 -9.74 -5.92 -14.08
C GLU A 129 -9.82 -7.17 -13.20
N ASN A 130 -9.78 -7.00 -11.86
CA ASN A 130 -9.91 -8.11 -10.93
C ASN A 130 -11.26 -8.85 -11.09
N PHE A 131 -12.35 -8.11 -11.32
CA PHE A 131 -13.66 -8.70 -11.51
C PHE A 131 -13.81 -9.37 -12.89
N LYS A 132 -13.12 -8.89 -13.93
CA LYS A 132 -13.04 -9.61 -15.22
C LYS A 132 -12.37 -10.97 -15.05
N ILE A 133 -11.25 -11.04 -14.31
CA ILE A 133 -10.60 -12.32 -13.97
C ILE A 133 -11.57 -13.22 -13.19
N ARG A 134 -12.25 -12.70 -12.17
CA ARG A 134 -13.29 -13.43 -11.41
C ARG A 134 -14.34 -14.05 -12.31
N ASP A 135 -14.85 -13.26 -13.25
CA ASP A 135 -15.95 -13.69 -14.12
C ASP A 135 -15.50 -14.75 -15.13
N ILE A 136 -14.25 -14.71 -15.60
CA ILE A 136 -13.65 -15.77 -16.43
C ILE A 136 -13.50 -17.05 -15.60
N VAL A 137 -12.96 -16.97 -14.39
CA VAL A 137 -12.81 -18.11 -13.47
C VAL A 137 -14.17 -18.72 -13.16
N GLY A 138 -15.20 -17.90 -12.92
CA GLY A 138 -16.56 -18.34 -12.62
C GLY A 138 -17.24 -19.09 -13.77
N LYS A 139 -16.89 -18.77 -15.01
CA LYS A 139 -17.38 -19.49 -16.20
C LYS A 139 -16.71 -20.87 -16.37
N ASN A 140 -15.64 -21.13 -15.61
CA ASN A 140 -14.86 -22.37 -15.67
C ASN A 140 -14.37 -22.71 -17.10
N ILE A 141 -14.02 -21.68 -17.88
CA ILE A 141 -13.51 -21.81 -19.24
C ILE A 141 -11.99 -21.81 -19.16
N TYR A 142 -11.38 -22.90 -19.55
CA TYR A 142 -9.94 -23.02 -19.72
C TYR A 142 -9.58 -22.79 -21.19
N ASP A 143 -8.89 -21.70 -21.46
CA ASP A 143 -8.34 -21.48 -22.80
C ASP A 143 -6.99 -22.21 -22.93
N LYS A 144 -6.88 -23.05 -23.96
CA LYS A 144 -5.66 -23.79 -24.27
C LYS A 144 -5.02 -23.26 -25.53
N LYS A 145 -3.92 -22.53 -25.37
CA LYS A 145 -3.09 -22.09 -26.48
C LYS A 145 -1.70 -22.73 -26.37
N SER A 146 -1.06 -22.91 -27.49
CA SER A 146 0.34 -23.37 -27.54
C SER A 146 1.29 -22.17 -27.45
N GLY A 147 2.44 -22.35 -26.78
CA GLY A 147 3.54 -21.39 -26.84
C GLY A 147 3.94 -20.71 -25.54
N GLY A 148 3.21 -20.87 -24.44
CA GLY A 148 3.64 -20.34 -23.13
C GLY A 148 4.88 -21.08 -22.61
N ASN A 149 5.92 -20.30 -22.24
CA ASN A 149 7.17 -20.83 -21.71
C ASN A 149 7.45 -20.25 -20.32
N THR A 150 8.23 -20.99 -19.54
CA THR A 150 8.72 -20.51 -18.24
C THR A 150 10.22 -20.22 -18.34
N LYS A 151 10.66 -19.15 -17.67
CA LYS A 151 12.08 -18.83 -17.50
C LYS A 151 12.32 -18.38 -16.05
N ASN A 152 13.23 -19.04 -15.37
CA ASN A 152 13.70 -18.59 -14.07
C ASN A 152 14.73 -17.46 -14.23
N ILE A 153 14.57 -16.42 -13.43
CA ILE A 153 15.53 -15.32 -13.31
C ILE A 153 16.02 -15.29 -11.87
N SER A 154 17.31 -15.06 -11.68
CA SER A 154 17.89 -14.94 -10.34
C SER A 154 17.28 -13.75 -9.60
N ASN A 155 16.65 -13.99 -8.43
CA ASN A 155 16.17 -12.92 -7.57
C ASN A 155 17.30 -11.98 -7.13
N LYS A 156 18.51 -12.53 -6.92
CA LYS A 156 19.71 -11.76 -6.57
C LYS A 156 20.09 -10.76 -7.67
N ASP A 157 19.94 -11.13 -8.94
CA ASP A 157 20.24 -10.24 -10.05
C ASP A 157 19.21 -9.10 -10.10
N ILE A 158 17.92 -9.40 -9.90
CA ILE A 158 16.85 -8.39 -9.83
C ILE A 158 17.06 -7.45 -8.64
N ILE A 159 17.41 -7.97 -7.47
CA ILE A 159 17.74 -7.17 -6.28
C ILE A 159 18.92 -6.25 -6.58
N THR A 160 19.95 -6.75 -7.25
CA THR A 160 21.12 -5.94 -7.63
C THR A 160 20.73 -4.84 -8.61
N GLU A 161 19.97 -5.16 -9.68
CA GLU A 161 19.45 -4.16 -10.64
C GLU A 161 18.62 -3.09 -9.95
N TYR A 162 17.75 -3.48 -9.00
CA TYR A 162 16.92 -2.57 -8.23
C TYR A 162 17.77 -1.60 -7.38
N ILE A 163 18.71 -2.15 -6.61
CA ILE A 163 19.60 -1.35 -5.74
C ILE A 163 20.40 -0.36 -6.57
N GLU A 164 21.00 -0.78 -7.67
CA GLU A 164 21.76 0.09 -8.57
C GLU A 164 20.88 1.20 -9.14
N HIS A 165 19.65 0.86 -9.54
CA HIS A 165 18.68 1.84 -10.02
C HIS A 165 18.36 2.89 -8.96
N VAL A 166 17.99 2.50 -7.74
CA VAL A 166 17.65 3.45 -6.66
C VAL A 166 18.86 4.30 -6.28
N LEU A 167 20.05 3.71 -6.12
CA LEU A 167 21.29 4.44 -5.81
C LEU A 167 21.73 5.39 -6.90
N SER A 168 21.34 5.18 -8.16
CA SER A 168 21.59 6.13 -9.24
C SER A 168 20.75 7.40 -9.13
N ARG A 169 19.62 7.37 -8.41
CA ARG A 169 18.66 8.46 -8.29
C ARG A 169 18.91 9.34 -7.07
N VAL A 170 19.29 8.72 -5.94
CA VAL A 170 19.50 9.44 -4.68
C VAL A 170 20.61 8.80 -3.87
N LYS A 171 21.37 9.66 -3.16
CA LYS A 171 22.46 9.23 -2.26
C LYS A 171 22.40 10.01 -0.96
N PRO A 172 22.76 9.38 0.18
CA PRO A 172 22.89 10.08 1.45
C PRO A 172 24.06 11.08 1.43
N ARG A 173 23.97 12.11 2.26
CA ARG A 173 25.06 13.05 2.48
C ARG A 173 25.97 12.64 3.63
N ASN A 174 25.35 12.22 4.73
CA ASN A 174 26.05 11.80 5.94
C ASN A 174 25.66 10.37 6.30
N LYS A 175 26.57 9.69 7.00
CA LYS A 175 26.31 8.35 7.54
C LYS A 175 25.38 8.47 8.75
N LEU A 176 24.25 7.79 8.69
CA LEU A 176 23.32 7.63 9.82
C LEU A 176 23.32 6.16 10.28
N LYS A 177 23.06 5.93 11.56
CA LYS A 177 22.76 4.60 12.07
C LYS A 177 21.26 4.37 12.01
N ILE A 178 20.84 3.29 11.35
CA ILE A 178 19.44 2.95 11.08
C ILE A 178 19.18 1.52 11.54
N ILE A 179 18.07 1.33 12.25
CA ILE A 179 17.61 -0.03 12.60
C ILE A 179 16.54 -0.43 11.58
N ILE A 180 16.70 -1.61 11.00
CA ILE A 180 15.74 -2.15 10.00
C ILE A 180 15.13 -3.43 10.55
N ASP A 181 13.83 -3.41 10.79
CA ASP A 181 13.01 -4.53 11.22
C ASP A 181 12.25 -5.10 10.02
N CYS A 182 12.68 -6.27 9.55
CA CYS A 182 12.07 -6.95 8.42
C CYS A 182 10.89 -7.87 8.79
N GLY A 183 10.64 -8.10 10.09
CA GLY A 183 9.52 -8.90 10.61
C GLY A 183 9.45 -10.32 10.05
N ASN A 184 10.58 -10.93 9.69
CA ASN A 184 10.66 -12.19 8.96
C ASN A 184 9.99 -12.18 7.58
N GLY A 185 9.64 -10.98 7.08
CA GLY A 185 9.01 -10.77 5.78
C GLY A 185 10.00 -10.71 4.61
N ALA A 186 9.46 -10.47 3.43
CA ALA A 186 10.22 -10.46 2.18
C ALA A 186 11.25 -9.30 2.09
N ALA A 187 11.04 -8.18 2.81
CA ALA A 187 11.94 -7.03 2.79
C ALA A 187 13.37 -7.35 3.27
N GLY A 188 13.57 -8.46 4.02
CA GLY A 188 14.86 -8.90 4.54
C GLY A 188 15.92 -9.12 3.48
N SER A 189 15.54 -9.54 2.29
CA SER A 189 16.47 -9.81 1.18
C SER A 189 16.93 -8.55 0.42
N LEU A 190 16.28 -7.39 0.62
CA LEU A 190 16.53 -6.19 -0.18
C LEU A 190 16.87 -4.97 0.68
N ALA A 191 16.03 -4.64 1.68
CA ALA A 191 16.15 -3.38 2.40
C ALA A 191 17.48 -3.21 3.12
N PRO A 192 17.98 -4.17 3.94
CA PRO A 192 19.26 -4.01 4.60
C PRO A 192 20.42 -3.82 3.62
N GLU A 193 20.42 -4.54 2.50
CA GLU A 193 21.48 -4.47 1.49
C GLU A 193 21.52 -3.10 0.81
N LEU A 194 20.35 -2.54 0.43
CA LEU A 194 20.24 -1.20 -0.16
C LEU A 194 20.88 -0.15 0.76
N PHE A 195 20.50 -0.14 2.04
CA PHE A 195 21.01 0.84 2.99
C PHE A 195 22.51 0.67 3.28
N LYS A 196 23.00 -0.57 3.42
CA LYS A 196 24.43 -0.88 3.62
C LYS A 196 25.25 -0.42 2.40
N LYS A 197 24.80 -0.71 1.17
CA LYS A 197 25.47 -0.28 -0.08
C LYS A 197 25.50 1.24 -0.25
N ALA A 198 24.51 1.94 0.28
CA ALA A 198 24.48 3.40 0.32
C ALA A 198 25.46 4.00 1.34
N GLY A 199 26.01 3.22 2.25
CA GLY A 199 26.97 3.67 3.27
C GLY A 199 26.34 4.02 4.63
N PHE A 200 25.07 3.69 4.87
CA PHE A 200 24.49 3.79 6.21
C PHE A 200 25.05 2.71 7.15
N GLU A 201 25.07 2.98 8.45
CA GLU A 201 25.29 1.97 9.49
C GLU A 201 23.96 1.29 9.78
N VAL A 202 23.85 0.01 9.44
CA VAL A 202 22.59 -0.75 9.56
C VAL A 202 22.72 -1.82 10.63
N ASP A 203 21.79 -1.79 11.59
CA ASP A 203 21.50 -2.89 12.51
C ASP A 203 20.15 -3.47 12.07
N ASP A 204 20.16 -4.67 11.51
CA ASP A 204 18.99 -5.33 10.95
C ASP A 204 18.52 -6.46 11.87
N ILE A 205 17.20 -6.58 12.01
CA ILE A 205 16.53 -7.58 12.84
C ILE A 205 15.45 -8.30 12.07
N PHE A 206 15.24 -9.58 12.40
CA PHE A 206 14.21 -10.43 11.82
C PHE A 206 14.29 -10.50 10.27
N THR A 207 15.52 -10.59 9.74
CA THR A 207 15.80 -10.58 8.28
C THR A 207 15.59 -11.93 7.62
N GLU A 208 15.71 -13.03 8.39
CA GLU A 208 15.50 -14.37 7.86
C GLU A 208 14.03 -14.58 7.52
N PRO A 209 13.72 -14.97 6.25
CA PRO A 209 12.34 -15.17 5.81
C PRO A 209 11.68 -16.31 6.59
N ASP A 210 10.50 -16.04 7.17
CA ASP A 210 9.70 -17.06 7.86
C ASP A 210 8.21 -16.72 7.77
N GLY A 211 7.45 -17.51 7.02
CA GLY A 211 6.02 -17.30 6.80
C GLY A 211 5.13 -17.51 8.01
N ASP A 212 5.67 -18.02 9.13
CA ASP A 212 4.99 -18.09 10.42
C ASP A 212 5.05 -16.78 11.21
N PHE A 213 5.92 -15.82 10.81
CA PHE A 213 6.12 -14.52 11.45
C PHE A 213 6.36 -14.64 12.98
N PRO A 214 7.38 -15.39 13.43
CA PRO A 214 7.51 -15.78 14.82
C PRO A 214 7.87 -14.64 15.78
N ASN A 215 8.41 -13.53 15.27
CA ASN A 215 8.97 -12.46 16.12
C ASN A 215 8.04 -11.27 16.32
N ARG A 216 7.11 -11.04 15.41
CA ARG A 216 6.05 -10.02 15.51
C ARG A 216 4.94 -10.24 14.47
N LEU A 217 3.85 -9.50 14.61
CA LEU A 217 2.81 -9.48 13.59
C LEU A 217 3.35 -9.00 12.24
N PRO A 218 2.85 -9.56 11.12
CA PRO A 218 3.24 -9.08 9.79
C PRO A 218 2.79 -7.64 9.49
N ASP A 219 1.84 -7.08 10.26
CA ASP A 219 1.46 -5.66 10.21
C ASP A 219 2.23 -4.83 11.24
N PRO A 220 3.22 -4.00 10.84
CA PRO A 220 3.99 -3.19 11.78
C PRO A 220 3.18 -2.03 12.40
N ALA A 221 2.04 -1.66 11.80
CA ALA A 221 1.19 -0.62 12.34
C ALA A 221 0.44 -1.10 13.59
N GLU A 222 -0.01 -2.37 13.56
CA GLU A 222 -0.75 -3.02 14.65
C GLU A 222 0.16 -3.65 15.71
N ASP A 223 1.45 -3.87 15.42
CA ASP A 223 2.43 -4.44 16.36
C ASP A 223 3.05 -3.37 17.26
N ASP A 224 3.43 -3.71 18.47
CA ASP A 224 4.10 -2.80 19.40
C ASP A 224 5.54 -2.46 19.02
N LEU A 225 6.15 -3.22 18.12
CA LEU A 225 7.54 -3.10 17.67
C LEU A 225 8.55 -3.06 18.83
N THR A 226 8.37 -3.93 19.82
CA THR A 226 9.09 -3.90 21.09
C THR A 226 10.61 -3.95 20.90
N GLU A 227 11.12 -4.85 20.04
CA GLU A 227 12.56 -4.97 19.81
C GLU A 227 13.11 -3.76 19.03
N LEU A 228 12.37 -3.24 18.07
CA LEU A 228 12.73 -2.01 17.35
C LEU A 228 12.79 -0.82 18.32
N LYS A 229 11.79 -0.64 19.19
CA LYS A 229 11.76 0.41 20.24
C LYS A 229 12.97 0.35 21.17
N LYS A 230 13.43 -0.85 21.49
CA LYS A 230 14.60 -1.05 22.36
C LYS A 230 15.89 -0.61 21.66
N ARG A 231 16.07 -0.99 20.38
CA ARG A 231 17.31 -0.73 19.62
C ARG A 231 17.41 0.69 19.10
N VAL A 232 16.29 1.31 18.74
CA VAL A 232 16.27 2.64 18.10
C VAL A 232 16.86 3.75 18.97
N LYS A 233 16.87 3.59 20.29
CA LYS A 233 17.41 4.58 21.27
C LYS A 233 18.86 5.00 21.00
N ASN A 234 19.65 4.12 20.38
CA ASN A 234 21.06 4.36 20.04
C ASN A 234 21.27 4.54 18.53
N SER A 235 20.23 4.91 17.81
CA SER A 235 20.26 5.12 16.36
C SER A 235 19.69 6.49 15.98
N TYR A 236 19.57 6.75 14.68
CA TYR A 236 18.91 7.95 14.17
C TYR A 236 17.42 7.70 13.91
N MET A 237 17.09 6.53 13.35
CA MET A 237 15.72 6.10 13.08
C MET A 237 15.61 4.58 13.05
N GLY A 238 14.41 4.08 13.28
CA GLY A 238 13.99 2.71 13.03
C GLY A 238 13.01 2.65 11.86
N ILE A 239 13.01 1.52 11.14
CA ILE A 239 12.10 1.24 10.04
C ILE A 239 11.60 -0.19 10.22
N ALA A 240 10.29 -0.39 10.15
CA ALA A 240 9.67 -1.72 10.14
C ALA A 240 8.81 -1.88 8.87
N TYR A 241 8.92 -3.03 8.20
CA TYR A 241 8.16 -3.37 7.00
C TYR A 241 7.09 -4.41 7.29
N ASP A 242 6.03 -4.44 6.48
CA ASP A 242 5.04 -5.51 6.52
C ASP A 242 5.52 -6.79 5.79
N GLY A 243 4.67 -7.81 5.71
CA GLY A 243 5.07 -9.14 5.25
C GLY A 243 5.63 -9.21 3.82
N ASP A 244 5.14 -8.38 2.89
CA ASP A 244 5.62 -8.30 1.51
C ASP A 244 6.44 -7.03 1.21
N GLY A 245 6.57 -6.12 2.18
CA GLY A 245 7.44 -4.96 2.12
C GLY A 245 6.87 -3.78 1.33
N ASP A 246 5.54 -3.71 1.15
CA ASP A 246 4.88 -2.59 0.47
C ASP A 246 4.41 -1.48 1.44
N ARG A 247 4.43 -1.76 2.76
CA ARG A 247 4.16 -0.76 3.81
C ARG A 247 5.32 -0.61 4.75
N LEU A 248 5.42 0.56 5.35
CA LEU A 248 6.42 0.84 6.38
C LEU A 248 5.83 1.61 7.57
N VAL A 249 6.46 1.40 8.72
CA VAL A 249 6.37 2.26 9.89
C VAL A 249 7.78 2.76 10.20
N ALA A 250 7.96 4.08 10.29
CA ALA A 250 9.19 4.67 10.79
C ALA A 250 9.07 4.98 12.28
N MET A 251 10.21 5.05 12.97
CA MET A 251 10.30 5.31 14.39
C MET A 251 11.47 6.23 14.68
N ASP A 252 11.26 7.23 15.52
CA ASP A 252 12.35 8.11 15.98
C ASP A 252 13.18 7.47 17.11
N GLU A 253 14.28 8.11 17.47
CA GLU A 253 15.20 7.63 18.51
C GLU A 253 14.60 7.67 19.92
N LYS A 254 13.43 8.27 20.12
CA LYS A 254 12.67 8.21 21.37
C LYS A 254 11.68 7.02 21.40
N GLY A 255 11.59 6.26 20.30
CA GLY A 255 10.69 5.12 20.16
C GLY A 255 9.26 5.50 19.81
N ARG A 256 9.03 6.70 19.25
CA ARG A 256 7.73 7.13 18.75
C ARG A 256 7.55 6.69 17.31
N LYS A 257 6.45 6.00 16.99
CA LYS A 257 6.06 5.71 15.61
C LYS A 257 5.68 7.01 14.90
N LEU A 258 6.19 7.20 13.69
CA LEU A 258 5.79 8.29 12.82
C LEU A 258 4.54 7.90 12.03
N THR A 259 3.65 8.86 11.84
CA THR A 259 2.52 8.67 10.92
C THR A 259 2.99 8.74 9.47
N PRO A 260 2.24 8.16 8.51
CA PRO A 260 2.55 8.27 7.10
C PRO A 260 2.71 9.72 6.61
N GLU A 261 1.93 10.62 7.17
CA GLU A 261 2.01 12.04 6.81
C GLU A 261 3.26 12.74 7.36
N GLN A 262 3.77 12.31 8.53
CA GLN A 262 5.05 12.81 9.06
C GLN A 262 6.22 12.36 8.19
N ILE A 263 6.22 11.11 7.74
CA ILE A 263 7.19 10.60 6.78
C ILE A 263 7.09 11.39 5.46
N SER A 264 5.87 11.60 4.97
CA SER A 264 5.61 12.39 3.76
C SER A 264 6.09 13.83 3.91
N TYR A 265 5.89 14.46 5.06
CA TYR A 265 6.37 15.83 5.33
C TYR A 265 7.89 15.92 5.21
N ILE A 266 8.62 14.95 5.76
CA ILE A 266 10.08 14.86 5.63
C ILE A 266 10.47 14.79 4.14
N ILE A 267 9.87 13.87 3.41
CA ILE A 267 10.16 13.63 1.99
C ILE A 267 9.84 14.88 1.16
N LEU A 268 8.64 15.41 1.29
CA LEU A 268 8.16 16.56 0.51
C LEU A 268 8.97 17.83 0.77
N SER A 269 9.53 17.98 1.96
CA SER A 269 10.39 19.12 2.31
C SER A 269 11.63 19.26 1.41
N GLU A 270 12.11 18.15 0.83
CA GLU A 270 13.24 18.12 -0.11
C GLU A 270 12.81 17.83 -1.55
N LEU A 271 11.85 16.91 -1.74
CA LEU A 271 11.39 16.49 -3.06
C LEU A 271 10.83 17.68 -3.85
N LEU A 272 9.94 18.47 -3.24
CA LEU A 272 9.26 19.57 -3.92
C LEU A 272 10.15 20.79 -4.22
N LYS A 273 11.38 20.81 -3.72
CA LYS A 273 12.38 21.79 -4.18
C LYS A 273 12.82 21.56 -5.63
N LYS A 274 12.75 20.30 -6.08
CA LYS A 274 13.23 19.86 -7.40
C LYS A 274 12.09 19.45 -8.32
N GLU A 275 11.15 18.68 -7.79
CA GLU A 275 10.02 18.14 -8.54
C GLU A 275 8.85 19.14 -8.58
N LYS A 276 8.23 19.28 -9.76
CA LYS A 276 7.15 20.25 -10.01
C LYS A 276 5.75 19.65 -10.04
N GLY A 277 5.63 18.31 -9.98
CA GLY A 277 4.35 17.61 -10.01
C GLY A 277 3.46 17.94 -8.80
N ILE A 278 2.21 17.56 -8.89
CA ILE A 278 1.25 17.64 -7.78
C ILE A 278 1.57 16.59 -6.72
N VAL A 279 0.90 16.67 -5.58
CA VAL A 279 0.90 15.63 -4.54
C VAL A 279 -0.43 14.92 -4.57
N VAL A 280 -0.44 13.60 -4.63
CA VAL A 280 -1.63 12.75 -4.52
C VAL A 280 -1.74 12.25 -3.09
N ALA A 281 -2.92 12.38 -2.47
CA ALA A 281 -3.16 11.90 -1.11
C ALA A 281 -4.59 11.36 -0.98
N ASN A 282 -4.78 10.22 -0.30
CA ASN A 282 -6.14 9.74 -0.12
C ASN A 282 -6.96 10.63 0.83
N VAL A 283 -8.29 10.45 0.80
CA VAL A 283 -9.22 11.27 1.59
C VAL A 283 -9.05 11.13 3.10
N GLU A 284 -8.31 10.14 3.59
CA GLU A 284 -8.01 9.96 5.02
C GLU A 284 -6.75 10.71 5.48
N CYS A 285 -5.89 11.17 4.56
CA CYS A 285 -4.67 11.88 4.91
C CYS A 285 -4.95 13.24 5.55
N THR A 286 -4.11 13.60 6.53
CA THR A 286 -4.24 14.83 7.33
C THR A 286 -3.94 16.09 6.50
N LYS A 287 -4.36 17.24 7.01
CA LYS A 287 -4.08 18.57 6.46
C LYS A 287 -2.58 18.89 6.40
N MET A 288 -1.76 18.16 7.16
CA MET A 288 -0.30 18.31 7.10
C MET A 288 0.26 18.18 5.67
N ILE A 289 -0.36 17.30 4.84
CA ILE A 289 0.04 17.15 3.43
C ILE A 289 -0.27 18.41 2.62
N ASP A 290 -1.44 19.02 2.85
CA ASP A 290 -1.82 20.27 2.19
C ASP A 290 -0.88 21.41 2.59
N ASP A 291 -0.53 21.50 3.88
CA ASP A 291 0.35 22.55 4.40
C ASP A 291 1.75 22.48 3.80
N ILE A 292 2.34 21.27 3.72
CA ILE A 292 3.67 21.14 3.12
C ILE A 292 3.62 21.39 1.61
N ALA A 293 2.62 20.89 0.90
CA ALA A 293 2.45 21.13 -0.52
C ALA A 293 2.27 22.64 -0.82
N LYS A 294 1.48 23.35 -0.02
CA LYS A 294 1.23 24.79 -0.11
C LYS A 294 2.52 25.60 0.05
N LYS A 295 3.45 25.21 0.94
CA LYS A 295 4.76 25.87 1.11
C LYS A 295 5.57 25.92 -0.19
N PHE A 296 5.36 24.95 -1.08
CA PHE A 296 6.02 24.84 -2.38
C PHE A 296 5.10 25.22 -3.55
N SER A 297 3.93 25.80 -3.28
CA SER A 297 2.92 26.16 -4.28
C SER A 297 2.50 24.96 -5.14
N ARG A 298 2.31 23.79 -4.50
CA ARG A 298 1.84 22.58 -5.15
C ARG A 298 0.40 22.28 -4.76
N LYS A 299 -0.36 21.73 -5.73
CA LYS A 299 -1.73 21.22 -5.51
C LYS A 299 -1.66 19.86 -4.82
N VAL A 300 -2.61 19.59 -3.95
CA VAL A 300 -2.92 18.23 -3.46
C VAL A 300 -4.17 17.75 -4.19
N GLU A 301 -4.07 16.59 -4.85
CA GLU A 301 -5.20 15.87 -5.41
C GLU A 301 -5.64 14.80 -4.44
N ARG A 302 -6.92 14.82 -4.05
CA ARG A 302 -7.51 13.81 -3.16
C ARG A 302 -8.07 12.67 -3.99
N ILE A 303 -7.84 11.45 -3.49
CA ILE A 303 -8.27 10.20 -4.13
C ILE A 303 -9.05 9.33 -3.14
N PRO A 304 -9.84 8.34 -3.59
CA PRO A 304 -10.42 7.32 -2.72
C PRO A 304 -9.33 6.54 -1.97
N VAL A 305 -9.75 5.83 -0.91
CA VAL A 305 -8.85 4.90 -0.20
C VAL A 305 -8.59 3.67 -1.06
N GLY A 306 -7.31 3.39 -1.32
CA GLY A 306 -6.82 2.22 -2.07
C GLY A 306 -5.53 2.53 -2.82
N HIS A 307 -4.50 1.71 -2.60
CA HIS A 307 -3.17 1.94 -3.15
C HIS A 307 -3.18 1.97 -4.70
N THR A 308 -4.06 1.21 -5.35
CA THR A 308 -4.21 1.22 -6.81
C THR A 308 -4.74 2.56 -7.33
N TYR A 309 -5.70 3.20 -6.61
CA TYR A 309 -6.14 4.55 -6.95
C TYR A 309 -5.01 5.57 -6.82
N MET A 310 -4.16 5.41 -5.78
CA MET A 310 -2.99 6.27 -5.61
C MET A 310 -2.03 6.12 -6.78
N MET A 311 -1.69 4.89 -7.16
CA MET A 311 -0.76 4.63 -8.27
C MET A 311 -1.32 5.12 -9.62
N GLN A 312 -2.60 4.87 -9.87
CA GLN A 312 -3.27 5.36 -11.09
C GLN A 312 -3.20 6.90 -11.14
N ALA A 313 -3.61 7.59 -10.08
CA ALA A 313 -3.60 9.04 -10.05
C ALA A 313 -2.17 9.61 -10.15
N VAL A 314 -1.19 8.98 -9.50
CA VAL A 314 0.22 9.38 -9.62
C VAL A 314 0.71 9.27 -11.06
N HIS A 315 0.32 8.23 -11.78
CA HIS A 315 0.70 8.01 -13.16
C HIS A 315 -0.01 8.98 -14.12
N GLU A 316 -1.34 9.09 -14.04
CA GLU A 316 -2.16 9.94 -14.91
C GLU A 316 -1.84 11.42 -14.75
N GLU A 317 -1.73 11.91 -13.52
CA GLU A 317 -1.48 13.31 -13.19
C GLU A 317 0.02 13.68 -13.24
N LYS A 318 0.91 12.72 -13.50
CA LYS A 318 2.37 12.88 -13.44
C LYS A 318 2.78 13.53 -12.11
N ALA A 319 2.22 13.02 -11.03
CA ALA A 319 2.46 13.54 -9.70
C ALA A 319 3.92 13.37 -9.26
N ALA A 320 4.41 14.25 -8.40
CA ALA A 320 5.73 14.13 -7.78
C ALA A 320 5.74 13.11 -6.65
N PHE A 321 4.58 12.93 -5.99
CA PHE A 321 4.45 12.10 -4.80
C PHE A 321 3.03 11.58 -4.62
N GLY A 322 2.90 10.36 -4.14
CA GLY A 322 1.65 9.77 -3.70
C GLY A 322 1.74 9.24 -2.27
N VAL A 323 0.66 9.36 -1.49
CA VAL A 323 0.59 8.85 -0.11
C VAL A 323 -0.81 8.38 0.27
N GLU A 324 -0.85 7.28 1.00
CA GLU A 324 -2.02 6.83 1.73
C GLU A 324 -1.76 6.77 3.23
N ARG A 325 -2.80 7.02 4.01
CA ARG A 325 -2.73 6.88 5.47
C ARG A 325 -2.45 5.44 5.93
N SER A 326 -2.66 4.46 5.08
CA SER A 326 -2.34 3.04 5.31
C SER A 326 -0.83 2.73 5.26
N GLY A 327 0.02 3.69 4.87
CA GLY A 327 1.47 3.52 4.77
C GLY A 327 1.94 3.06 3.39
N HIS A 328 1.15 3.24 2.35
CA HIS A 328 1.56 3.13 0.95
C HIS A 328 2.05 4.49 0.44
N TYR A 329 3.12 4.47 -0.37
CA TYR A 329 3.72 5.69 -0.91
C TYR A 329 4.27 5.46 -2.32
N SER A 330 4.33 6.52 -3.11
CA SER A 330 4.97 6.51 -4.42
C SER A 330 5.84 7.76 -4.64
N ILE A 331 7.06 7.56 -5.13
CA ILE A 331 7.94 8.62 -5.64
C ILE A 331 8.37 8.24 -7.06
N PRO A 332 7.71 8.74 -8.11
CA PRO A 332 8.07 8.40 -9.50
C PRO A 332 9.51 8.75 -9.89
N LEU A 333 10.16 9.68 -9.18
CA LEU A 333 11.59 9.93 -9.32
C LEU A 333 12.45 8.68 -9.09
N LEU A 334 12.02 7.79 -8.20
CA LEU A 334 12.71 6.52 -7.87
C LEU A 334 12.17 5.38 -8.72
N VAL A 335 10.90 5.05 -8.53
CA VAL A 335 10.17 4.02 -9.27
C VAL A 335 8.72 4.46 -9.47
N PRO A 336 8.04 4.08 -10.57
CA PRO A 336 6.70 4.59 -10.89
C PRO A 336 5.55 3.86 -10.17
N PHE A 337 5.85 3.01 -9.18
CA PHE A 337 4.89 2.22 -8.39
C PHE A 337 5.06 2.49 -6.89
N ASP A 338 4.16 1.96 -6.07
CA ASP A 338 4.29 2.07 -4.61
C ASP A 338 5.39 1.15 -4.09
N ASP A 339 6.26 1.72 -3.25
CA ASP A 339 7.47 1.05 -2.81
C ASP A 339 7.99 1.61 -1.49
N SER A 340 7.63 0.98 -0.40
CA SER A 340 8.05 1.39 0.94
C SER A 340 9.55 1.28 1.20
N ILE A 341 10.25 0.39 0.48
CA ILE A 341 11.72 0.25 0.62
C ILE A 341 12.41 1.46 0.00
N ALA A 342 12.05 1.85 -1.23
CA ALA A 342 12.59 3.05 -1.87
C ALA A 342 12.22 4.32 -1.09
N ILE A 343 11.00 4.39 -0.55
CA ILE A 343 10.49 5.52 0.24
C ILE A 343 11.27 5.71 1.53
N SER A 344 11.44 4.65 2.32
CA SER A 344 12.20 4.71 3.57
C SER A 344 13.66 5.08 3.34
N PHE A 345 14.24 4.55 2.26
CA PHE A 345 15.58 4.91 1.83
C PHE A 345 15.68 6.39 1.43
N TYR A 346 14.71 6.92 0.65
CA TYR A 346 14.68 8.34 0.29
C TYR A 346 14.54 9.23 1.53
N ALA A 347 13.65 8.88 2.47
CA ALA A 347 13.49 9.60 3.73
C ALA A 347 14.80 9.64 4.53
N ALA A 348 15.51 8.51 4.64
CA ALA A 348 16.82 8.45 5.28
C ALA A 348 17.87 9.33 4.55
N CYS A 349 17.85 9.37 3.22
CA CYS A 349 18.72 10.27 2.44
C CYS A 349 18.39 11.74 2.69
N VAL A 350 17.12 12.12 2.84
CA VAL A 350 16.71 13.48 3.22
C VAL A 350 17.22 13.81 4.62
N LEU A 351 16.96 12.92 5.59
CA LEU A 351 17.37 13.09 6.98
C LEU A 351 18.90 13.16 7.14
N SER A 352 19.66 12.47 6.28
CA SER A 352 21.13 12.51 6.30
C SER A 352 21.73 13.89 6.00
N LYS A 353 20.92 14.84 5.53
CA LYS A 353 21.33 16.23 5.30
C LYS A 353 21.09 17.14 6.51
N SER A 354 20.31 16.66 7.48
CA SER A 354 19.97 17.41 8.68
C SER A 354 21.03 17.25 9.77
N SER A 355 21.22 18.31 10.58
CA SER A 355 21.96 18.24 11.85
C SER A 355 21.07 17.96 13.06
N LYS A 356 19.73 18.03 12.89
CA LYS A 356 18.74 17.77 13.95
C LYS A 356 18.48 16.27 14.08
N ARG A 357 18.13 15.85 15.30
CA ARG A 357 17.61 14.50 15.53
C ARG A 357 16.22 14.35 14.91
N LEU A 358 15.82 13.11 14.59
CA LEU A 358 14.51 12.87 13.97
C LEU A 358 13.37 13.34 14.89
N SER A 359 13.48 13.09 16.21
CA SER A 359 12.49 13.56 17.18
C SER A 359 12.30 15.08 17.20
N GLU A 360 13.40 15.84 17.03
CA GLU A 360 13.35 17.30 16.96
C GLU A 360 12.64 17.77 15.69
N ILE A 361 12.90 17.11 14.56
CA ILE A 361 12.22 17.40 13.30
C ILE A 361 10.72 17.14 13.42
N VAL A 362 10.34 16.01 14.04
CA VAL A 362 8.93 15.64 14.26
C VAL A 362 8.23 16.63 15.19
N ASP A 363 8.90 17.06 16.27
CA ASP A 363 8.34 18.01 17.24
C ASP A 363 8.09 19.42 16.64
N GLU A 364 8.72 19.75 15.52
CA GLU A 364 8.52 21.02 14.77
C GLU A 364 7.42 20.93 13.69
N MET A 365 6.90 19.75 13.41
CA MET A 365 5.85 19.58 12.40
C MET A 365 4.49 20.10 12.90
N PRO A 366 3.61 20.56 12.01
CA PRO A 366 2.23 20.82 12.36
C PRO A 366 1.58 19.56 12.96
N ALA A 367 0.90 19.71 14.07
CA ALA A 367 0.16 18.61 14.70
C ALA A 367 -1.33 18.95 14.73
N TYR A 368 -2.15 18.05 14.24
CA TYR A 368 -3.60 18.17 14.23
C TYR A 368 -4.22 17.08 15.08
N PRO A 369 -5.01 17.43 16.12
CA PRO A 369 -5.81 16.46 16.85
C PRO A 369 -6.66 15.61 15.92
N PHE A 370 -6.62 14.30 16.11
CA PHE A 370 -7.21 13.33 15.20
C PHE A 370 -7.89 12.20 15.96
N ILE A 371 -9.06 11.77 15.50
CA ILE A 371 -9.76 10.60 16.04
C ILE A 371 -10.41 9.80 14.91
N ARG A 372 -10.42 8.47 15.08
CA ARG A 372 -11.19 7.54 14.24
C ARG A 372 -12.10 6.72 15.14
N LEU A 373 -13.36 6.70 14.81
CA LEU A 373 -14.41 5.97 15.52
C LEU A 373 -15.05 4.96 14.57
N ASN A 374 -15.43 3.79 15.10
CA ASN A 374 -16.17 2.77 14.35
C ASN A 374 -17.57 2.64 14.98
N PHE A 375 -18.59 2.66 14.14
CA PHE A 375 -19.99 2.48 14.51
C PHE A 375 -20.49 1.18 13.88
N GLU A 376 -20.87 0.22 14.69
CA GLU A 376 -21.43 -1.03 14.22
C GLU A 376 -22.80 -0.81 13.58
N CYS A 377 -23.06 -1.46 12.46
CA CYS A 377 -24.34 -1.44 11.76
C CYS A 377 -24.52 -2.67 10.87
N ASP A 378 -25.73 -2.94 10.39
CA ASP A 378 -25.96 -4.03 9.44
C ASP A 378 -25.14 -3.80 8.15
N ASP A 379 -24.44 -4.83 7.71
CA ASP A 379 -23.54 -4.76 6.55
C ASP A 379 -24.28 -4.38 5.25
N ARG A 380 -25.55 -4.73 5.14
CA ARG A 380 -26.40 -4.41 3.98
C ARG A 380 -26.86 -2.96 3.97
N GLU A 381 -26.84 -2.29 5.12
CA GLU A 381 -27.40 -0.94 5.29
C GLU A 381 -26.32 0.14 5.38
N LYS A 382 -25.07 -0.20 5.67
CA LYS A 382 -23.97 0.76 5.88
C LYS A 382 -23.82 1.77 4.73
N PHE A 383 -23.95 1.33 3.49
CA PHE A 383 -23.85 2.21 2.32
C PHE A 383 -25.03 3.17 2.21
N LYS A 384 -26.25 2.71 2.53
CA LYS A 384 -27.45 3.54 2.52
C LYS A 384 -27.42 4.61 3.62
N ILE A 385 -26.87 4.26 4.79
CA ILE A 385 -26.69 5.21 5.90
C ILE A 385 -25.74 6.32 5.47
N VAL A 386 -24.58 5.97 4.93
CA VAL A 386 -23.59 6.93 4.43
C VAL A 386 -24.17 7.83 3.35
N GLU A 387 -24.95 7.28 2.42
CA GLU A 387 -25.62 8.05 1.38
C GLU A 387 -26.65 9.04 1.96
N ARG A 388 -27.46 8.64 2.97
CA ARG A 388 -28.39 9.56 3.64
C ARG A 388 -27.67 10.72 4.32
N ILE A 389 -26.56 10.43 5.01
CA ILE A 389 -25.74 11.47 5.65
C ILE A 389 -25.16 12.42 4.61
N LYS A 390 -24.64 11.87 3.50
CA LYS A 390 -24.14 12.67 2.38
C LYS A 390 -25.20 13.63 1.84
N GLN A 391 -26.43 13.15 1.65
CA GLN A 391 -27.55 14.00 1.20
C GLN A 391 -27.94 15.07 2.22
N LYS A 392 -27.94 14.74 3.54
CA LYS A 392 -28.16 15.74 4.58
C LYS A 392 -27.13 16.86 4.52
N LEU A 393 -25.83 16.50 4.46
CA LEU A 393 -24.75 17.49 4.39
C LEU A 393 -24.82 18.34 3.12
N LYS A 394 -25.15 17.75 1.96
CA LYS A 394 -25.34 18.50 0.70
C LYS A 394 -26.51 19.49 0.75
N ASN A 395 -27.56 19.17 1.48
CA ASN A 395 -28.76 19.98 1.58
C ASN A 395 -28.73 21.03 2.71
N GLU A 396 -27.66 21.06 3.49
CA GLU A 396 -27.50 22.02 4.60
C GLU A 396 -27.31 23.45 4.05
N LYS A 397 -28.26 24.33 4.33
CA LYS A 397 -28.30 25.70 3.77
C LYS A 397 -27.20 26.62 4.30
N SER A 398 -26.59 26.28 5.44
CA SER A 398 -25.54 27.05 6.09
C SER A 398 -24.13 26.47 5.83
N GLN A 399 -23.87 26.01 4.58
CA GLN A 399 -22.63 25.32 4.26
C GLN A 399 -21.38 26.18 4.49
N ASN A 400 -20.77 26.04 5.67
CA ASN A 400 -19.44 26.59 5.97
C ASN A 400 -18.32 25.54 5.70
N PHE A 401 -18.57 24.58 4.80
CA PHE A 401 -17.65 23.48 4.48
C PHE A 401 -17.72 23.08 3.00
N LYS A 402 -16.65 22.48 2.51
CA LYS A 402 -16.59 21.87 1.18
C LYS A 402 -16.84 20.39 1.29
N ILE A 403 -17.64 19.82 0.39
CA ILE A 403 -17.91 18.38 0.33
C ILE A 403 -17.04 17.73 -0.73
N ASN A 404 -16.42 16.61 -0.35
CA ASN A 404 -15.84 15.63 -1.26
C ASN A 404 -16.55 14.29 -1.01
N ASP A 405 -17.20 13.73 -2.01
CA ASP A 405 -18.02 12.51 -1.92
C ASP A 405 -17.44 11.33 -2.72
N MET A 406 -16.17 11.36 -2.96
CA MET A 406 -15.41 10.39 -3.75
C MET A 406 -15.36 9.00 -3.07
N ASP A 407 -15.27 8.95 -1.72
CA ASP A 407 -15.28 7.71 -0.93
C ASP A 407 -16.03 7.97 0.39
N GLY A 408 -17.34 7.73 0.39
CA GLY A 408 -18.22 8.15 1.46
C GLY A 408 -18.56 9.64 1.37
N VAL A 409 -18.41 10.38 2.48
CA VAL A 409 -18.55 11.84 2.50
C VAL A 409 -17.50 12.48 3.40
N ARG A 410 -16.64 13.30 2.82
CA ARG A 410 -15.71 14.17 3.53
C ARG A 410 -16.24 15.60 3.49
N ALA A 411 -16.30 16.25 4.65
CA ALA A 411 -16.62 17.66 4.75
C ALA A 411 -15.41 18.40 5.35
N ASP A 412 -14.86 19.33 4.56
CA ASP A 412 -13.72 20.15 4.95
C ASP A 412 -14.22 21.51 5.45
N PHE A 413 -14.09 21.74 6.76
CA PHE A 413 -14.39 22.99 7.44
C PHE A 413 -13.16 23.90 7.47
N GLU A 414 -13.34 25.16 7.84
CA GLU A 414 -12.22 26.09 8.05
C GLU A 414 -11.19 25.53 9.04
N ASN A 415 -11.68 24.87 10.09
CA ASN A 415 -10.89 24.48 11.27
C ASN A 415 -10.72 22.96 11.45
N GLY A 416 -10.98 22.17 10.43
CA GLY A 416 -10.86 20.71 10.46
C GLY A 416 -11.63 20.03 9.34
N TRP A 417 -11.71 18.72 9.39
CA TRP A 417 -12.51 17.94 8.45
C TRP A 417 -13.09 16.68 9.13
N ILE A 418 -14.17 16.19 8.58
CA ILE A 418 -14.71 14.87 8.90
C ILE A 418 -14.77 14.01 7.66
N LEU A 419 -14.68 12.70 7.84
CA LEU A 419 -14.92 11.70 6.80
C LEU A 419 -15.79 10.59 7.38
N ILE A 420 -16.94 10.36 6.75
CA ILE A 420 -17.85 9.26 7.09
C ILE A 420 -17.88 8.30 5.92
N ARG A 421 -17.47 7.05 6.14
CA ARG A 421 -17.42 6.03 5.09
C ARG A 421 -17.80 4.65 5.60
N ALA A 422 -18.41 3.85 4.72
CA ALA A 422 -18.66 2.43 4.99
C ALA A 422 -17.31 1.67 5.05
N SER A 423 -17.17 0.76 6.01
CA SER A 423 -16.02 -0.13 6.05
C SER A 423 -16.05 -1.14 4.90
N ASN A 424 -14.93 -1.33 4.21
CA ASN A 424 -14.79 -2.36 3.18
C ASN A 424 -14.54 -3.76 3.76
N THR A 425 -14.20 -3.84 5.06
CA THR A 425 -13.74 -5.07 5.71
C THR A 425 -14.67 -5.61 6.79
N GLY A 426 -15.73 -4.87 7.17
CA GLY A 426 -16.63 -5.30 8.23
C GLY A 426 -17.95 -4.52 8.28
N PRO A 427 -18.89 -4.95 9.13
CA PRO A 427 -20.22 -4.37 9.29
C PRO A 427 -20.18 -3.10 10.15
N SER A 428 -19.49 -2.06 9.66
CA SER A 428 -19.33 -0.80 10.39
C SER A 428 -19.22 0.40 9.46
N ILE A 429 -19.52 1.58 10.03
CA ILE A 429 -19.25 2.88 9.42
C ILE A 429 -18.12 3.53 10.22
N ARG A 430 -17.16 4.10 9.53
CA ARG A 430 -16.04 4.83 10.11
C ARG A 430 -16.30 6.33 10.08
N LEU A 431 -16.13 6.97 11.22
CA LEU A 431 -16.07 8.42 11.34
C LEU A 431 -14.63 8.81 11.69
N THR A 432 -13.99 9.52 10.78
CA THR A 432 -12.65 10.08 10.98
C THR A 432 -12.78 11.59 11.10
N ILE A 433 -12.12 12.18 12.09
CA ILE A 433 -12.17 13.63 12.36
C ILE A 433 -10.75 14.12 12.61
N GLU A 434 -10.39 15.25 12.01
CA GLU A 434 -9.21 16.03 12.32
C GLU A 434 -9.61 17.48 12.55
N ALA A 435 -8.98 18.14 13.51
CA ALA A 435 -9.25 19.54 13.81
C ALA A 435 -7.97 20.29 14.22
N GLU A 436 -8.02 21.63 14.19
CA GLU A 436 -6.90 22.50 14.59
C GLU A 436 -6.66 22.52 16.10
N SER A 437 -7.63 22.08 16.93
CA SER A 437 -7.51 22.00 18.38
C SER A 437 -8.37 20.88 18.96
N GLU A 438 -8.02 20.44 20.16
CA GLU A 438 -8.81 19.44 20.92
C GLU A 438 -10.24 19.92 21.19
N GLU A 439 -10.44 21.22 21.43
CA GLU A 439 -11.79 21.79 21.62
C GLU A 439 -12.65 21.61 20.37
N LYS A 440 -12.08 21.94 19.19
CA LYS A 440 -12.78 21.80 17.91
C LYS A 440 -13.01 20.33 17.55
N LEU A 441 -12.02 19.47 17.83
CA LEU A 441 -12.16 18.02 17.67
C LEU A 441 -13.34 17.50 18.50
N GLY A 442 -13.45 17.92 19.76
CA GLY A 442 -14.53 17.52 20.66
C GLY A 442 -15.92 17.97 20.16
N LYS A 443 -16.03 19.17 19.59
CA LYS A 443 -17.28 19.68 18.99
C LYS A 443 -17.70 18.85 17.79
N LEU A 444 -16.80 18.66 16.81
CA LEU A 444 -17.08 17.86 15.62
C LEU A 444 -17.39 16.40 15.98
N LYS A 445 -16.64 15.83 16.93
CA LYS A 445 -16.89 14.47 17.42
C LYS A 445 -18.31 14.31 17.95
N LYS A 446 -18.75 15.20 18.82
CA LYS A 446 -20.10 15.17 19.40
C LYS A 446 -21.15 15.24 18.30
N GLU A 447 -21.10 16.28 17.47
CA GLU A 447 -22.06 16.55 16.41
C GLU A 447 -22.21 15.37 15.43
N PHE A 448 -21.09 14.88 14.88
CA PHE A 448 -21.13 13.84 13.85
C PHE A 448 -21.32 12.43 14.41
N SER A 449 -20.97 12.18 15.69
CA SER A 449 -21.33 10.92 16.34
C SER A 449 -22.83 10.84 16.60
N GLU A 450 -23.45 11.92 17.12
CA GLU A 450 -24.90 11.99 17.34
C GLU A 450 -25.65 11.82 16.01
N MET A 451 -25.21 12.48 14.94
CA MET A 451 -25.80 12.35 13.59
C MET A 451 -25.75 10.89 13.08
N LEU A 452 -24.61 10.23 13.23
CA LEU A 452 -24.43 8.82 12.82
C LEU A 452 -25.32 7.88 13.62
N GLU A 453 -25.32 8.01 14.95
CA GLU A 453 -26.16 7.19 15.83
C GLU A 453 -27.65 7.37 15.54
N GLU A 454 -28.09 8.61 15.24
CA GLU A 454 -29.47 8.89 14.83
C GLU A 454 -29.84 8.16 13.53
N GLU A 455 -28.96 8.20 12.51
CA GLU A 455 -29.21 7.52 11.23
C GLU A 455 -29.16 5.98 11.33
N ILE A 456 -28.31 5.45 12.21
CA ILE A 456 -28.27 4.01 12.49
C ILE A 456 -29.55 3.57 13.20
N ARG A 457 -30.05 4.35 14.17
CA ARG A 457 -31.30 4.01 14.91
C ARG A 457 -32.59 4.06 14.08
N LYS A 458 -32.59 4.72 12.92
CA LYS A 458 -33.74 4.77 11.99
C LYS A 458 -33.93 3.49 11.17
N MET A 459 -33.13 2.48 11.45
CA MET A 459 -33.22 1.16 10.82
C MET A 459 -33.96 0.16 11.69
#